data_8c289f4605051459ffa12d07b7f9577d
#
_entry.id   8c289f4605051459ffa12d07b7f9577d
#
_cell.length_a   1.000
_cell.length_b   1.000
_cell.length_c   1.000
_cell.angle_alpha   90.00
_cell.angle_beta   90.00
_cell.angle_gamma   90.00
#
_symmetry.space_group_name_H-M   'P 1'
#
loop_
_entity.id
_entity.type
_entity.pdbx_description
1 polymer ?
#
loop_
_entity_poly.entity_id
_entity_poly.type
_entity_poly.pdbx_seq_one_letter_code
_entity_poly.pdbx_strand_id
1 'polypeptide(L)'
;MNFTSQMRYNPETGEYEKYYRLKESYRNASGRACTRILLNVGFIHGLKPEEIRDISCGLTYKYEHQGEHELWDDQMAVYNDVVRQKIDEYWQRLVEEKKLDIIHQAFEASKAKAERRIDVDTLEHKDARDIGAEWLCLQAIRQIGFDRFLRSLGWSDEQVKLAIGHLIVRTVYTPSELKSMRIMRDNSGVCELLDLAIEAVTQRKVYSVADWFLKEKEKIERYLCQTTDDLFRPTNRIMLFDLTNFYFEGRKDASRKAQFGRSKEKRSDCKLLVLALAINTEGFIRYSAILEGNTADPKSLPDMVDNLIARNPVGVPEDQKVLVVIDAGIASQENLDLIKAKGYNYLCVSRKALTDYTVGADTRTVTVHDSKKQPIKLQEVHTDGEDYYLKIDSPAKALSLDRKSGSAGMPRPI
;
A
#
# COMPACT_ATOMS: atom_id res chain seq x y z
N MET A 1 36.60 33.02 6.66
CA MET A 1 36.53 33.45 8.08
C MET A 1 37.60 34.48 8.36
N ASN A 2 37.43 35.42 9.34
CA ASN A 2 38.45 36.42 9.66
C ASN A 2 38.42 36.77 11.15
N PHE A 3 39.62 37.10 11.72
CA PHE A 3 39.73 37.61 13.07
C PHE A 3 39.51 39.13 13.12
N THR A 4 38.81 39.57 14.13
CA THR A 4 38.69 40.98 14.48
C THR A 4 39.05 41.15 15.92
N SER A 5 39.75 42.23 16.25
CA SER A 5 40.16 42.54 17.63
C SER A 5 39.53 43.83 18.14
N GLN A 6 39.33 43.91 19.43
CA GLN A 6 38.84 45.07 20.12
C GLN A 6 39.64 45.19 21.45
N MET A 7 40.05 46.39 21.83
CA MET A 7 40.70 46.60 23.14
C MET A 7 39.71 46.35 24.27
N ARG A 8 40.09 45.45 25.18
CA ARG A 8 39.33 45.12 26.39
C ARG A 8 40.27 45.03 27.60
N TYR A 9 39.74 45.34 28.76
CA TYR A 9 40.43 45.14 30.02
C TYR A 9 40.58 43.63 30.26
N ASN A 10 41.85 43.20 30.48
CA ASN A 10 42.15 41.82 30.83
C ASN A 10 42.33 41.73 32.38
N PRO A 11 41.43 40.98 33.06
CA PRO A 11 41.49 40.83 34.50
C PRO A 11 42.77 40.14 35.01
N GLU A 12 43.36 39.28 34.16
CA GLU A 12 44.54 38.49 34.53
C GLU A 12 45.84 39.34 34.52
N THR A 13 45.98 40.25 33.57
CA THR A 13 47.15 41.07 33.40
C THR A 13 46.97 42.47 33.99
N GLY A 14 45.71 42.90 34.22
CA GLY A 14 45.38 44.21 34.72
C GLY A 14 45.51 45.34 33.69
N GLU A 15 45.69 45.01 32.40
CA GLU A 15 45.91 45.96 31.33
C GLU A 15 44.84 45.86 30.23
N TYR A 16 44.75 46.86 29.36
CA TYR A 16 43.90 46.79 28.17
C TYR A 16 44.64 46.09 27.03
N GLU A 17 44.09 44.93 26.61
CA GLU A 17 44.69 44.08 25.58
C GLU A 17 43.71 43.84 24.43
N LYS A 18 44.23 43.31 23.32
CA LYS A 18 43.42 42.93 22.15
C LYS A 18 42.63 41.64 22.42
N TYR A 19 41.34 41.79 22.53
CA TYR A 19 40.41 40.66 22.59
C TYR A 19 39.97 40.29 21.20
N TYR A 20 40.19 39.02 20.77
CA TYR A 20 39.94 38.53 19.43
C TYR A 20 38.62 37.78 19.34
N ARG A 21 37.95 37.96 18.19
CA ARG A 21 36.78 37.23 17.79
C ARG A 21 36.96 36.74 16.37
N LEU A 22 36.62 35.45 16.15
CA LEU A 22 36.51 34.90 14.80
C LEU A 22 35.13 35.23 14.26
N LYS A 23 35.11 35.89 13.11
CA LYS A 23 33.88 36.31 12.42
C LYS A 23 33.80 35.73 11.02
N GLU A 24 32.60 35.60 10.57
CA GLU A 24 32.27 35.33 9.17
C GLU A 24 31.52 36.53 8.56
N SER A 25 31.88 36.86 7.34
CA SER A 25 31.16 37.83 6.55
C SER A 25 30.28 37.06 5.54
N TYR A 26 29.00 37.35 5.50
CA TYR A 26 28.06 36.74 4.58
C TYR A 26 27.10 37.78 4.01
N ARG A 27 26.43 37.45 2.93
CA ARG A 27 25.33 38.27 2.40
C ARG A 27 23.98 37.70 2.85
N ASN A 28 23.16 38.58 3.43
CA ASN A 28 21.79 38.16 3.82
C ASN A 28 20.88 37.98 2.58
N ALA A 29 19.66 37.56 2.83
CA ALA A 29 18.63 37.36 1.80
C ALA A 29 18.36 38.58 0.91
N SER A 30 18.66 39.80 1.40
CA SER A 30 18.51 41.07 0.65
C SER A 30 19.79 41.49 -0.06
N GLY A 31 20.84 40.66 -0.12
CA GLY A 31 22.13 40.97 -0.72
C GLY A 31 23.02 41.87 0.10
N ARG A 32 22.63 42.32 1.31
CA ARG A 32 23.44 43.17 2.21
C ARG A 32 24.52 42.35 2.87
N ALA A 33 25.73 42.91 2.91
CA ALA A 33 26.84 42.33 3.65
C ALA A 33 26.55 42.40 5.18
N CYS A 34 26.61 41.24 5.81
CA CYS A 34 26.44 41.06 7.24
C CYS A 34 27.64 40.32 7.81
N THR A 35 27.88 40.49 9.12
CA THR A 35 28.90 39.73 9.85
C THR A 35 28.27 39.03 11.04
N ARG A 36 28.71 37.82 11.34
CA ARG A 36 28.38 37.12 12.58
C ARG A 36 29.64 36.65 13.29
N ILE A 37 29.55 36.55 14.61
CA ILE A 37 30.61 36.03 15.45
C ILE A 37 30.48 34.52 15.48
N LEU A 38 31.51 33.80 15.09
CA LEU A 38 31.61 32.35 15.18
C LEU A 38 32.14 31.91 16.53
N LEU A 39 33.28 32.47 16.95
CA LEU A 39 33.92 32.20 18.26
C LEU A 39 34.32 33.49 18.96
N ASN A 40 34.15 33.51 20.25
CA ASN A 40 34.85 34.44 21.14
C ASN A 40 36.19 33.78 21.56
N VAL A 41 37.26 34.17 20.91
CA VAL A 41 38.56 33.51 21.09
C VAL A 41 39.23 33.95 22.39
N GLY A 42 39.07 35.23 22.73
CA GLY A 42 39.69 35.77 23.95
C GLY A 42 40.95 36.60 23.69
N PHE A 43 41.76 36.72 24.72
CA PHE A 43 43.08 37.36 24.61
C PHE A 43 44.08 36.35 24.03
N ILE A 44 44.79 36.73 22.99
CA ILE A 44 45.81 35.89 22.35
C ILE A 44 47.17 36.46 22.68
N HIS A 45 48.00 35.70 23.41
CA HIS A 45 49.36 36.06 23.76
C HIS A 45 50.37 35.28 22.91
N GLY A 46 51.45 35.90 22.54
CA GLY A 46 52.60 35.25 21.90
C GLY A 46 52.46 34.98 20.38
N LEU A 47 51.33 35.34 19.73
CA LEU A 47 51.17 35.22 18.29
C LEU A 47 51.43 36.54 17.56
N LYS A 48 52.15 36.46 16.47
CA LYS A 48 52.35 37.59 15.54
C LYS A 48 51.09 37.84 14.70
N PRO A 49 50.89 39.08 14.21
CA PRO A 49 49.75 39.40 13.35
C PRO A 49 49.65 38.52 12.09
N GLU A 50 50.79 38.07 11.55
CA GLU A 50 50.89 37.18 10.40
C GLU A 50 50.34 35.79 10.77
N GLU A 51 50.72 35.24 11.90
CA GLU A 51 50.28 33.94 12.40
C GLU A 51 48.75 33.93 12.66
N ILE A 52 48.17 35.03 13.14
CA ILE A 52 46.74 35.17 13.34
C ILE A 52 46.00 35.15 11.95
N ARG A 53 46.62 35.75 10.93
CA ARG A 53 46.12 35.71 9.58
C ARG A 53 46.18 34.27 8.99
N ASP A 54 47.28 33.57 9.22
CA ASP A 54 47.50 32.20 8.79
C ASP A 54 46.49 31.25 9.43
N ILE A 55 46.21 31.40 10.72
CA ILE A 55 45.14 30.67 11.40
C ILE A 55 43.78 30.91 10.73
N SER A 56 43.49 32.16 10.38
CA SER A 56 42.25 32.51 9.66
C SER A 56 42.15 31.86 8.29
N CYS A 57 43.24 31.85 7.55
CA CYS A 57 43.34 31.20 6.24
C CYS A 57 43.20 29.70 6.37
N GLY A 58 43.88 29.06 7.31
CA GLY A 58 43.78 27.61 7.56
C GLY A 58 42.39 27.16 7.97
N LEU A 59 41.70 27.91 8.85
CA LEU A 59 40.33 27.65 9.23
C LEU A 59 39.35 27.79 8.03
N THR A 60 39.59 28.77 7.17
CA THR A 60 38.75 28.97 5.98
C THR A 60 38.96 27.84 4.97
N TYR A 61 40.22 27.47 4.74
CA TYR A 61 40.56 26.35 3.85
C TYR A 61 39.98 25.02 4.36
N LYS A 62 40.14 24.73 5.67
CA LYS A 62 39.56 23.53 6.28
C LYS A 62 38.03 23.47 6.16
N TYR A 63 37.38 24.63 6.19
CA TYR A 63 35.95 24.72 5.99
C TYR A 63 35.52 24.48 4.53
N GLU A 64 36.24 25.05 3.56
CA GLU A 64 35.94 24.95 2.15
C GLU A 64 36.19 23.54 1.57
N HIS A 65 37.14 22.80 2.15
CA HIS A 65 37.55 21.46 1.69
C HIS A 65 37.16 20.33 2.67
N GLN A 66 36.00 20.44 3.30
CA GLN A 66 35.51 19.41 4.20
C GLN A 66 35.26 18.08 3.42
N GLY A 67 36.09 17.07 3.71
CA GLY A 67 36.02 15.75 3.09
C GLY A 67 37.20 15.37 2.19
N GLU A 68 38.12 16.30 1.91
CA GLU A 68 39.31 16.06 1.09
C GLU A 68 40.57 15.98 1.97
N HIS A 69 40.75 14.85 2.65
CA HIS A 69 41.83 14.69 3.66
C HIS A 69 43.24 14.83 3.08
N GLU A 70 43.49 14.36 1.87
CA GLU A 70 44.84 14.42 1.27
C GLU A 70 45.30 15.86 0.97
N LEU A 71 44.42 16.74 0.50
CA LEU A 71 44.71 18.13 0.21
C LEU A 71 44.93 18.96 1.49
N TRP A 72 44.36 18.50 2.61
CA TRP A 72 44.52 19.17 3.90
C TRP A 72 45.93 19.03 4.48
N ASP A 73 46.50 17.84 4.42
CA ASP A 73 47.80 17.55 4.98
C ASP A 73 48.94 18.31 4.25
N ASP A 74 48.82 18.43 2.93
CA ASP A 74 49.82 19.20 2.14
C ASP A 74 49.78 20.69 2.43
N GLN A 75 48.60 21.29 2.60
CA GLN A 75 48.48 22.71 2.93
C GLN A 75 48.87 23.03 4.38
N MET A 76 48.61 22.12 5.30
CA MET A 76 49.04 22.31 6.71
C MET A 76 50.54 22.24 6.86
N ALA A 77 51.29 21.62 5.93
CA ALA A 77 52.74 21.58 5.95
C ALA A 77 53.39 22.97 5.80
N VAL A 78 52.66 23.95 5.25
CA VAL A 78 53.15 25.32 5.07
C VAL A 78 53.18 26.13 6.37
N TYR A 79 52.32 25.77 7.35
CA TYR A 79 52.24 26.50 8.63
C TYR A 79 53.16 25.92 9.68
N ASN A 80 53.64 26.80 10.59
CA ASN A 80 54.44 26.37 11.76
C ASN A 80 53.56 25.59 12.76
N ASP A 81 54.17 24.84 13.66
CA ASP A 81 53.48 23.95 14.59
C ASP A 81 52.51 24.71 15.53
N VAL A 82 52.82 25.94 15.93
CA VAL A 82 51.93 26.75 16.76
C VAL A 82 50.66 27.15 16.03
N VAL A 83 50.78 27.53 14.77
CA VAL A 83 49.63 27.87 13.90
C VAL A 83 48.77 26.67 13.69
N ARG A 84 49.36 25.50 13.37
CA ARG A 84 48.63 24.24 13.18
C ARG A 84 47.82 23.86 14.44
N GLN A 85 48.46 23.85 15.57
CA GLN A 85 47.82 23.55 16.86
C GLN A 85 46.63 24.47 17.13
N LYS A 86 46.78 25.77 16.84
CA LYS A 86 45.69 26.75 17.01
C LYS A 86 44.55 26.58 15.97
N ILE A 87 44.85 26.19 14.78
CA ILE A 87 43.83 25.85 13.77
C ILE A 87 42.99 24.66 14.27
N ASP A 88 43.63 23.60 14.76
CA ASP A 88 42.94 22.41 15.26
C ASP A 88 42.13 22.71 16.53
N GLU A 89 42.67 23.49 17.46
CA GLU A 89 41.95 23.93 18.65
C GLU A 89 40.67 24.69 18.30
N TYR A 90 40.80 25.71 17.44
CA TYR A 90 39.63 26.53 17.07
C TYR A 90 38.65 25.77 16.17
N TRP A 91 39.13 24.83 15.36
CA TRP A 91 38.28 23.95 14.59
C TRP A 91 37.43 23.05 15.48
N GLN A 92 38.02 22.41 16.48
CA GLN A 92 37.32 21.61 17.47
C GLN A 92 36.24 22.42 18.19
N ARG A 93 36.56 23.61 18.62
CA ARG A 93 35.56 24.50 19.24
C ARG A 93 34.43 24.90 18.31
N LEU A 94 34.70 25.12 17.02
CA LEU A 94 33.67 25.39 16.03
C LEU A 94 32.71 24.18 15.86
N VAL A 95 33.24 22.97 15.92
CA VAL A 95 32.47 21.73 15.87
C VAL A 95 31.63 21.56 17.14
N GLU A 96 32.25 21.66 18.31
CA GLU A 96 31.58 21.48 19.62
C GLU A 96 30.48 22.53 19.85
N GLU A 97 30.72 23.79 19.50
CA GLU A 97 29.73 24.86 19.58
C GLU A 97 28.70 24.82 18.42
N LYS A 98 28.73 23.82 17.54
CA LYS A 98 27.86 23.65 16.35
C LYS A 98 27.83 24.90 15.45
N LYS A 99 28.94 25.62 15.33
CA LYS A 99 29.01 26.82 14.52
C LYS A 99 29.20 26.54 13.02
N LEU A 100 29.74 25.39 12.68
CA LEU A 100 29.89 24.95 11.28
C LEU A 100 28.54 24.71 10.62
N ASP A 101 27.57 24.15 11.34
CA ASP A 101 26.20 23.89 10.80
C ASP A 101 25.54 25.23 10.41
N ILE A 102 25.75 26.28 11.18
CA ILE A 102 25.19 27.62 10.90
C ILE A 102 25.81 28.20 9.62
N ILE A 103 27.13 28.02 9.41
CA ILE A 103 27.85 28.47 8.23
C ILE A 103 27.34 27.69 6.99
N HIS A 104 27.26 26.38 7.11
CA HIS A 104 26.80 25.47 6.05
C HIS A 104 25.37 25.80 5.59
N GLN A 105 24.45 25.96 6.54
CA GLN A 105 23.05 26.32 6.23
C GLN A 105 22.95 27.66 5.48
N ALA A 106 23.74 28.64 5.84
CA ALA A 106 23.73 29.95 5.17
C ALA A 106 24.37 29.89 3.77
N PHE A 107 25.39 29.05 3.57
CA PHE A 107 26.02 28.82 2.29
C PHE A 107 25.08 28.08 1.34
N GLU A 108 24.48 26.97 1.77
CA GLU A 108 23.50 26.21 1.02
C GLU A 108 22.25 27.05 0.68
N ALA A 109 21.74 27.83 1.64
CA ALA A 109 20.64 28.74 1.39
C ALA A 109 21.01 29.86 0.37
N SER A 110 22.26 30.33 0.39
CA SER A 110 22.77 31.33 -0.57
C SER A 110 22.98 30.71 -1.97
N LYS A 111 23.54 29.48 -2.02
CA LYS A 111 23.75 28.73 -3.26
C LYS A 111 22.41 28.32 -3.88
N ALA A 112 21.50 27.76 -3.09
CA ALA A 112 20.14 27.42 -3.53
C ALA A 112 19.36 28.65 -4.02
N LYS A 113 19.62 29.84 -3.47
CA LYS A 113 19.01 31.08 -3.91
C LYS A 113 19.63 31.67 -5.18
N ALA A 114 20.92 31.46 -5.39
CA ALA A 114 21.60 31.86 -6.62
C ALA A 114 21.22 30.96 -7.81
N GLU A 115 20.98 29.67 -7.55
CA GLU A 115 20.57 28.68 -8.54
C GLU A 115 19.05 28.70 -8.85
N ARG A 116 18.23 29.32 -7.99
CA ARG A 116 16.76 29.36 -8.11
C ARG A 116 16.23 30.78 -8.22
N ARG A 117 16.71 31.57 -9.17
CA ARG A 117 15.89 32.69 -9.68
C ARG A 117 14.89 32.17 -10.68
N ILE A 118 13.83 31.51 -10.17
CA ILE A 118 12.64 31.26 -10.94
C ILE A 118 11.87 32.58 -10.89
N ASP A 119 11.63 33.16 -12.06
CA ASP A 119 10.70 34.28 -12.19
C ASP A 119 9.30 33.69 -11.94
N VAL A 120 8.74 34.01 -10.78
CA VAL A 120 7.43 33.49 -10.34
C VAL A 120 6.31 33.90 -11.30
N ASP A 121 6.48 35.03 -11.99
CA ASP A 121 5.51 35.54 -12.96
C ASP A 121 5.52 34.74 -14.28
N THR A 122 6.55 33.91 -14.49
CA THR A 122 6.67 33.01 -15.66
C THR A 122 6.31 31.56 -15.35
N LEU A 123 5.91 31.25 -14.09
CA LEU A 123 5.49 29.90 -13.71
C LEU A 123 4.11 29.60 -14.31
N GLU A 124 4.11 28.82 -15.39
CA GLU A 124 2.90 28.21 -15.92
C GLU A 124 2.77 26.78 -15.39
N HIS A 125 1.60 26.46 -14.84
CA HIS A 125 1.23 25.11 -14.51
C HIS A 125 0.66 24.44 -15.76
N LYS A 126 1.43 23.54 -16.38
CA LYS A 126 0.97 22.72 -17.50
C LYS A 126 1.00 21.26 -17.11
N ASP A 127 -0.01 20.53 -17.56
CA ASP A 127 -0.09 19.07 -17.48
C ASP A 127 0.16 18.50 -16.08
N ALA A 128 -0.44 19.12 -15.04
CA ALA A 128 -0.38 18.60 -13.67
C ALA A 128 -0.96 17.18 -13.62
N ARG A 129 -0.24 16.24 -12.98
CA ARG A 129 -0.61 14.84 -12.89
C ARG A 129 -0.55 14.33 -11.45
N ASP A 130 -1.48 13.46 -11.12
CA ASP A 130 -1.45 12.72 -9.87
C ASP A 130 -0.43 11.58 -9.96
N ILE A 131 0.38 11.38 -8.90
CA ILE A 131 1.44 10.38 -8.91
C ILE A 131 1.56 9.60 -7.58
N GLY A 132 1.00 10.08 -6.50
CA GLY A 132 1.23 9.51 -5.16
C GLY A 132 0.71 8.09 -4.98
N ALA A 133 -0.58 7.88 -5.23
CA ALA A 133 -1.22 6.58 -5.12
C ALA A 133 -0.73 5.61 -6.20
N GLU A 134 -0.48 6.10 -7.42
CA GLU A 134 0.06 5.31 -8.52
C GLU A 134 1.46 4.78 -8.19
N TRP A 135 2.30 5.63 -7.62
CA TRP A 135 3.64 5.22 -7.21
C TRP A 135 3.59 4.14 -6.14
N LEU A 136 2.71 4.29 -5.13
CA LEU A 136 2.53 3.29 -4.08
C LEU A 136 2.08 1.94 -4.65
N CYS A 137 1.07 1.95 -5.53
CA CYS A 137 0.60 0.75 -6.21
C CYS A 137 1.71 0.10 -7.06
N LEU A 138 2.50 0.91 -7.77
CA LEU A 138 3.62 0.39 -8.56
C LEU A 138 4.69 -0.27 -7.69
N GLN A 139 5.02 0.33 -6.53
CA GLN A 139 5.97 -0.29 -5.61
C GLN A 139 5.45 -1.63 -5.06
N ALA A 140 4.16 -1.72 -4.70
CA ALA A 140 3.55 -2.97 -4.28
C ALA A 140 3.61 -4.04 -5.38
N ILE A 141 3.29 -3.70 -6.62
CA ILE A 141 3.37 -4.59 -7.78
C ILE A 141 4.81 -5.10 -7.99
N ARG A 142 5.81 -4.22 -7.87
CA ARG A 142 7.23 -4.58 -7.98
C ARG A 142 7.69 -5.46 -6.82
N GLN A 143 7.24 -5.16 -5.61
CA GLN A 143 7.58 -5.94 -4.41
C GLN A 143 7.12 -7.39 -4.52
N ILE A 144 5.89 -7.62 -5.00
CA ILE A 144 5.39 -8.98 -5.25
C ILE A 144 5.94 -9.59 -6.55
N GLY A 145 6.73 -8.87 -7.32
CA GLY A 145 7.35 -9.36 -8.56
C GLY A 145 6.38 -9.61 -9.72
N PHE A 146 5.17 -9.03 -9.68
CA PHE A 146 4.12 -9.30 -10.65
C PHE A 146 4.50 -8.87 -12.08
N ASP A 147 5.25 -7.79 -12.23
CA ASP A 147 5.79 -7.33 -13.52
C ASP A 147 6.76 -8.35 -14.13
N ARG A 148 7.63 -8.94 -13.31
CA ARG A 148 8.56 -10.01 -13.74
C ARG A 148 7.81 -11.28 -14.11
N PHE A 149 6.78 -11.62 -13.34
CA PHE A 149 5.93 -12.75 -13.63
C PHE A 149 5.22 -12.60 -14.98
N LEU A 150 4.63 -11.44 -15.30
CA LEU A 150 4.00 -11.19 -16.60
C LEU A 150 5.00 -11.34 -17.76
N ARG A 151 6.23 -10.84 -17.61
CA ARG A 151 7.29 -11.06 -18.59
C ARG A 151 7.63 -12.54 -18.78
N SER A 152 7.63 -13.33 -17.71
CA SER A 152 7.86 -14.78 -17.78
C SER A 152 6.78 -15.54 -18.56
N LEU A 153 5.57 -14.96 -18.67
CA LEU A 153 4.49 -15.48 -19.53
C LEU A 153 4.68 -15.14 -21.02
N GLY A 154 5.76 -14.44 -21.38
CA GLY A 154 6.06 -14.04 -22.76
C GLY A 154 5.44 -12.71 -23.18
N TRP A 155 4.96 -11.89 -22.23
CA TRP A 155 4.43 -10.57 -22.55
C TRP A 155 5.57 -9.60 -22.93
N SER A 156 5.33 -8.80 -23.97
CA SER A 156 6.27 -7.73 -24.33
C SER A 156 6.35 -6.65 -23.25
N ASP A 157 7.44 -5.89 -23.23
CA ASP A 157 7.61 -4.79 -22.25
C ASP A 157 6.47 -3.76 -22.33
N GLU A 158 6.04 -3.42 -23.56
CA GLU A 158 4.89 -2.53 -23.77
C GLU A 158 3.59 -3.13 -23.18
N GLN A 159 3.33 -4.43 -23.39
CA GLN A 159 2.15 -5.08 -22.83
C GLN A 159 2.17 -5.07 -21.30
N VAL A 160 3.32 -5.36 -20.70
CA VAL A 160 3.48 -5.35 -19.24
C VAL A 160 3.26 -3.94 -18.68
N LYS A 161 3.91 -2.93 -19.26
CA LYS A 161 3.75 -1.53 -18.84
C LYS A 161 2.29 -1.06 -18.95
N LEU A 162 1.65 -1.34 -20.07
CA LEU A 162 0.26 -0.95 -20.31
C LEU A 162 -0.70 -1.68 -19.35
N ALA A 163 -0.51 -2.97 -19.13
CA ALA A 163 -1.35 -3.76 -18.22
C ALA A 163 -1.20 -3.31 -16.78
N ILE A 164 0.03 -3.05 -16.31
CA ILE A 164 0.29 -2.54 -14.98
C ILE A 164 -0.29 -1.13 -14.82
N GLY A 165 -0.09 -0.25 -15.79
CA GLY A 165 -0.66 1.10 -15.77
C GLY A 165 -2.18 1.08 -15.71
N HIS A 166 -2.82 0.24 -16.51
CA HIS A 166 -4.27 0.05 -16.49
C HIS A 166 -4.76 -0.50 -15.14
N LEU A 167 -4.06 -1.51 -14.57
CA LEU A 167 -4.36 -2.08 -13.26
C LEU A 167 -4.26 -1.03 -12.15
N ILE A 168 -3.20 -0.22 -12.13
CA ILE A 168 -3.01 0.86 -11.17
C ILE A 168 -4.16 1.86 -11.26
N VAL A 169 -4.48 2.36 -12.45
CA VAL A 169 -5.55 3.33 -12.65
C VAL A 169 -6.91 2.75 -12.24
N ARG A 170 -7.18 1.47 -12.56
CA ARG A 170 -8.39 0.78 -12.13
C ARG A 170 -8.49 0.65 -10.60
N THR A 171 -7.38 0.46 -9.94
CA THR A 171 -7.30 0.34 -8.47
C THR A 171 -7.48 1.69 -7.78
N VAL A 172 -6.79 2.72 -8.27
CA VAL A 172 -6.78 4.06 -7.63
C VAL A 172 -8.08 4.82 -7.89
N TYR A 173 -8.58 4.82 -9.13
CA TYR A 173 -9.70 5.68 -9.55
C TYR A 173 -11.00 4.92 -9.81
N THR A 174 -10.98 3.59 -9.83
CA THR A 174 -12.15 2.72 -10.12
C THR A 174 -12.98 3.11 -11.36
N PRO A 175 -12.37 3.55 -12.49
CA PRO A 175 -13.08 4.03 -13.67
C PRO A 175 -13.52 2.87 -14.58
N SER A 176 -14.37 3.18 -15.58
CA SER A 176 -14.56 2.27 -16.71
C SER A 176 -13.29 2.19 -17.58
N GLU A 177 -13.16 1.18 -18.45
CA GLU A 177 -11.99 1.02 -19.34
C GLU A 177 -11.74 2.24 -20.22
N LEU A 178 -12.78 2.81 -20.82
CA LEU A 178 -12.65 4.04 -21.61
C LEU A 178 -12.17 5.22 -20.77
N LYS A 179 -12.68 5.36 -19.56
CA LYS A 179 -12.26 6.42 -18.64
C LYS A 179 -10.84 6.16 -18.13
N SER A 180 -10.43 4.89 -17.94
CA SER A 180 -9.05 4.52 -17.59
C SER A 180 -8.05 5.05 -18.63
N MET A 181 -8.34 4.88 -19.92
CA MET A 181 -7.51 5.40 -21.00
C MET A 181 -7.30 6.92 -20.87
N ARG A 182 -8.37 7.67 -20.64
CA ARG A 182 -8.31 9.13 -20.48
C ARG A 182 -7.51 9.53 -19.24
N ILE A 183 -7.74 8.86 -18.11
CA ILE A 183 -7.01 9.12 -16.87
C ILE A 183 -5.52 8.85 -17.05
N MET A 184 -5.13 7.74 -17.69
CA MET A 184 -3.74 7.42 -17.99
C MET A 184 -3.06 8.49 -18.84
N ARG A 185 -3.78 9.10 -19.77
CA ARG A 185 -3.23 10.11 -20.69
C ARG A 185 -3.19 11.51 -20.12
N ASP A 186 -4.23 11.88 -19.38
CA ASP A 186 -4.52 13.28 -19.10
C ASP A 186 -4.35 13.66 -17.61
N ASN A 187 -4.55 12.72 -16.68
CA ASN A 187 -4.61 13.02 -15.25
C ASN A 187 -3.51 12.34 -14.42
N SER A 188 -3.21 11.08 -14.71
CA SER A 188 -2.30 10.25 -13.91
C SER A 188 -0.88 10.29 -14.44
N GLY A 189 0.11 10.37 -13.56
CA GLY A 189 1.54 10.22 -13.88
C GLY A 189 1.98 8.76 -14.06
N VAL A 190 1.04 7.84 -14.26
CA VAL A 190 1.35 6.42 -14.39
C VAL A 190 2.18 6.09 -15.63
N CYS A 191 1.98 6.84 -16.72
CA CYS A 191 2.77 6.66 -17.95
C CYS A 191 4.24 7.01 -17.73
N GLU A 192 4.49 8.12 -17.04
CA GLU A 192 5.82 8.59 -16.67
C GLU A 192 6.50 7.63 -15.69
N LEU A 193 5.77 7.12 -14.70
CA LEU A 193 6.28 6.13 -13.74
C LEU A 193 6.71 4.81 -14.38
N LEU A 194 6.05 4.43 -15.47
CA LEU A 194 6.30 3.19 -16.21
C LEU A 194 7.20 3.38 -17.42
N ASP A 195 7.61 4.60 -17.73
CA ASP A 195 8.28 4.92 -19.00
C ASP A 195 7.49 4.34 -20.20
N LEU A 196 6.20 4.65 -20.22
CA LEU A 196 5.25 4.25 -21.25
C LEU A 196 4.89 5.47 -22.09
N ALA A 197 5.13 5.39 -23.40
CA ALA A 197 4.74 6.47 -24.29
C ALA A 197 3.20 6.68 -24.27
N ILE A 198 2.76 7.93 -24.11
CA ILE A 198 1.32 8.27 -24.04
C ILE A 198 0.59 7.84 -25.32
N GLU A 199 1.27 7.91 -26.47
CA GLU A 199 0.75 7.48 -27.78
C GLU A 199 0.46 5.97 -27.83
N ALA A 200 1.16 5.19 -27.01
CA ALA A 200 0.90 3.74 -26.89
C ALA A 200 -0.41 3.44 -26.16
N VAL A 201 -0.94 4.39 -25.37
CA VAL A 201 -2.20 4.24 -24.62
C VAL A 201 -3.37 4.55 -25.55
N THR A 202 -3.79 3.57 -26.33
CA THR A 202 -4.95 3.67 -27.21
C THR A 202 -6.14 2.89 -26.66
N GLN A 203 -7.35 3.28 -27.03
CA GLN A 203 -8.58 2.58 -26.60
C GLN A 203 -8.51 1.08 -26.89
N ARG A 204 -8.11 0.71 -28.10
CA ARG A 204 -8.00 -0.71 -28.50
C ARG A 204 -7.03 -1.48 -27.61
N LYS A 205 -5.85 -0.94 -27.30
CA LYS A 205 -4.84 -1.61 -26.48
C LYS A 205 -5.30 -1.73 -25.01
N VAL A 206 -5.94 -0.68 -24.46
CA VAL A 206 -6.48 -0.72 -23.10
C VAL A 206 -7.56 -1.77 -22.96
N TYR A 207 -8.46 -1.90 -23.92
CA TYR A 207 -9.47 -2.97 -23.94
C TYR A 207 -8.83 -4.37 -24.08
N SER A 208 -7.76 -4.50 -24.85
CA SER A 208 -7.06 -5.77 -25.01
C SER A 208 -6.38 -6.25 -23.72
N VAL A 209 -6.12 -5.38 -22.75
CA VAL A 209 -5.54 -5.77 -21.46
C VAL A 209 -6.42 -6.81 -20.74
N ALA A 210 -7.74 -6.63 -20.76
CA ALA A 210 -8.66 -7.59 -20.16
C ALA A 210 -8.56 -8.98 -20.82
N ASP A 211 -8.43 -9.02 -22.15
CA ASP A 211 -8.26 -10.26 -22.89
C ASP A 211 -6.94 -10.96 -22.56
N TRP A 212 -5.85 -10.18 -22.42
CA TRP A 212 -4.55 -10.74 -22.01
C TRP A 212 -4.59 -11.34 -20.62
N PHE A 213 -5.20 -10.66 -19.66
CA PHE A 213 -5.37 -11.18 -18.30
C PHE A 213 -6.27 -12.42 -18.29
N LEU A 214 -7.37 -12.41 -19.06
CA LEU A 214 -8.28 -13.54 -19.15
C LEU A 214 -7.58 -14.79 -19.70
N LYS A 215 -6.74 -14.63 -20.72
CA LYS A 215 -5.98 -15.73 -21.34
C LYS A 215 -5.05 -16.43 -20.35
N GLU A 216 -4.43 -15.68 -19.45
CA GLU A 216 -3.45 -16.18 -18.49
C GLU A 216 -4.04 -16.29 -17.06
N LYS A 217 -5.36 -16.17 -16.91
CA LYS A 217 -6.06 -16.07 -15.62
C LYS A 217 -5.63 -17.12 -14.61
N GLU A 218 -5.63 -18.40 -15.00
CA GLU A 218 -5.29 -19.50 -14.08
C GLU A 218 -3.84 -19.41 -13.56
N LYS A 219 -2.91 -19.03 -14.45
CA LYS A 219 -1.51 -18.86 -14.05
C LYS A 219 -1.34 -17.65 -13.13
N ILE A 220 -2.03 -16.55 -13.41
CA ILE A 220 -2.03 -15.34 -12.61
C ILE A 220 -2.62 -15.62 -11.22
N GLU A 221 -3.77 -16.26 -11.13
CA GLU A 221 -4.38 -16.61 -9.85
C GLU A 221 -3.49 -17.54 -9.03
N ARG A 222 -2.87 -18.54 -9.68
CA ARG A 222 -1.93 -19.44 -9.00
C ARG A 222 -0.72 -18.68 -8.46
N TYR A 223 -0.14 -17.79 -9.26
CA TYR A 223 0.99 -16.97 -8.85
C TYR A 223 0.63 -16.09 -7.65
N LEU A 224 -0.50 -15.40 -7.69
CA LEU A 224 -0.95 -14.54 -6.60
C LEU A 224 -1.28 -15.33 -5.33
N CYS A 225 -1.90 -16.52 -5.46
CA CYS A 225 -2.12 -17.41 -4.32
C CYS A 225 -0.80 -17.83 -3.66
N GLN A 226 0.17 -18.28 -4.45
CA GLN A 226 1.49 -18.67 -3.95
C GLN A 226 2.21 -17.49 -3.27
N THR A 227 2.20 -16.32 -3.92
CA THR A 227 2.83 -15.11 -3.37
C THR A 227 2.19 -14.69 -2.06
N THR A 228 0.86 -14.76 -1.93
CA THR A 228 0.17 -14.45 -0.67
C THR A 228 0.42 -15.49 0.41
N ASP A 229 0.55 -16.76 0.04
CA ASP A 229 0.89 -17.83 0.98
C ASP A 229 2.32 -17.67 1.52
N ASP A 230 3.26 -17.32 0.67
CA ASP A 230 4.66 -17.08 1.05
C ASP A 230 4.81 -15.85 1.97
N LEU A 231 4.09 -14.76 1.65
CA LEU A 231 4.19 -13.50 2.40
C LEU A 231 3.46 -13.54 3.74
N PHE A 232 2.24 -14.08 3.76
CA PHE A 232 1.33 -13.95 4.90
C PHE A 232 1.12 -15.25 5.66
N ARG A 233 1.49 -16.41 5.08
CA ARG A 233 1.30 -17.76 5.66
C ARG A 233 -0.10 -17.97 6.24
N PRO A 234 -1.16 -17.66 5.48
CA PRO A 234 -2.52 -17.80 5.97
C PRO A 234 -2.82 -19.27 6.27
N THR A 235 -3.71 -19.51 7.20
CA THR A 235 -4.05 -20.90 7.62
C THR A 235 -4.79 -21.68 6.52
N ASN A 236 -5.49 -20.98 5.63
CA ASN A 236 -6.30 -21.55 4.53
C ASN A 236 -7.27 -22.69 4.96
N ARG A 237 -7.58 -22.78 6.25
CA ARG A 237 -8.45 -23.83 6.81
C ARG A 237 -9.94 -23.59 6.56
N ILE A 238 -10.32 -22.35 6.33
CA ILE A 238 -11.71 -21.96 6.08
C ILE A 238 -11.77 -21.23 4.75
N MET A 239 -12.62 -21.69 3.84
CA MET A 239 -12.90 -21.10 2.54
C MET A 239 -14.35 -20.65 2.48
N LEU A 240 -14.58 -19.38 2.22
CA LEU A 240 -15.91 -18.84 2.03
C LEU A 240 -16.19 -18.78 0.52
N PHE A 241 -17.28 -19.41 0.10
CA PHE A 241 -17.71 -19.42 -1.29
C PHE A 241 -19.08 -18.75 -1.43
N ASP A 242 -19.16 -17.74 -2.31
CA ASP A 242 -20.40 -17.04 -2.63
C ASP A 242 -20.48 -16.68 -4.11
N LEU A 243 -21.70 -16.41 -4.55
CA LEU A 243 -22.03 -15.98 -5.90
C LEU A 243 -22.56 -14.54 -5.86
N THR A 244 -22.02 -13.71 -6.73
CA THR A 244 -22.46 -12.32 -6.90
C THR A 244 -22.93 -12.09 -8.33
N ASN A 245 -24.08 -11.45 -8.47
CA ASN A 245 -24.64 -11.12 -9.79
C ASN A 245 -24.24 -9.72 -10.21
N PHE A 246 -23.84 -9.58 -11.47
CA PHE A 246 -23.65 -8.30 -12.13
C PHE A 246 -24.65 -8.17 -13.26
N TYR A 247 -25.32 -7.05 -13.38
CA TYR A 247 -26.23 -6.77 -14.48
C TYR A 247 -25.65 -5.75 -15.44
N PHE A 248 -26.07 -5.85 -16.70
CA PHE A 248 -25.70 -4.89 -17.73
C PHE A 248 -26.81 -3.89 -17.98
N GLU A 249 -26.46 -2.62 -18.00
CA GLU A 249 -27.33 -1.60 -18.57
C GLU A 249 -27.09 -1.59 -20.08
N GLY A 250 -28.00 -2.27 -20.82
CA GLY A 250 -27.93 -2.39 -22.28
C GLY A 250 -28.11 -3.82 -22.77
N ARG A 251 -28.31 -3.98 -24.08
CA ARG A 251 -28.76 -5.23 -24.69
C ARG A 251 -27.76 -6.38 -24.60
N LYS A 252 -26.48 -6.12 -24.78
CA LYS A 252 -25.40 -7.14 -24.74
C LYS A 252 -25.67 -8.42 -25.52
N ASP A 253 -26.30 -8.31 -26.71
CA ASP A 253 -26.78 -9.46 -27.49
C ASP A 253 -25.66 -10.35 -28.03
N ALA A 254 -24.49 -9.78 -28.25
CA ALA A 254 -23.31 -10.51 -28.72
C ALA A 254 -22.60 -11.33 -27.59
N SER A 255 -22.99 -11.19 -26.33
CA SER A 255 -22.37 -11.93 -25.24
C SER A 255 -23.09 -13.27 -25.01
N ARG A 256 -22.37 -14.36 -25.13
CA ARG A 256 -22.94 -15.72 -24.84
C ARG A 256 -23.18 -15.91 -23.34
N LYS A 257 -22.35 -15.31 -22.47
CA LYS A 257 -22.47 -15.46 -21.02
C LYS A 257 -23.51 -14.52 -20.39
N ALA A 258 -23.80 -13.37 -21.02
CA ALA A 258 -24.83 -12.47 -20.54
C ALA A 258 -26.23 -13.02 -20.84
N GLN A 259 -26.87 -13.55 -19.80
CA GLN A 259 -28.19 -14.18 -19.88
C GLN A 259 -29.15 -13.55 -18.87
N PHE A 260 -30.45 -13.63 -19.16
CA PHE A 260 -31.47 -13.31 -18.18
C PHE A 260 -31.50 -14.38 -17.10
N GLY A 261 -31.50 -13.94 -15.82
CA GLY A 261 -31.44 -14.84 -14.67
C GLY A 261 -32.05 -14.20 -13.44
N ARG A 262 -31.92 -14.87 -12.31
CA ARG A 262 -32.43 -14.40 -11.04
C ARG A 262 -31.47 -13.35 -10.43
N SER A 263 -31.84 -12.07 -10.49
CA SER A 263 -31.10 -11.00 -9.88
C SER A 263 -31.37 -10.87 -8.36
N LYS A 264 -30.33 -10.64 -7.56
CA LYS A 264 -30.48 -10.29 -6.13
C LYS A 264 -31.23 -8.95 -5.97
N GLU A 265 -31.08 -8.02 -6.92
CA GLU A 265 -31.77 -6.73 -6.98
C GLU A 265 -33.17 -6.81 -7.62
N LYS A 266 -33.66 -8.02 -7.94
CA LYS A 266 -34.95 -8.27 -8.56
C LYS A 266 -35.14 -7.60 -9.96
N ARG A 267 -34.05 -7.34 -10.68
CA ARG A 267 -34.05 -6.82 -12.04
C ARG A 267 -34.30 -7.96 -13.02
N SER A 268 -35.42 -7.91 -13.74
CA SER A 268 -35.78 -8.88 -14.80
C SER A 268 -35.58 -8.31 -16.20
N ASP A 269 -35.28 -7.00 -16.28
CA ASP A 269 -35.14 -6.23 -17.53
C ASP A 269 -33.70 -6.27 -18.10
N CYS A 270 -32.73 -6.77 -17.32
CA CYS A 270 -31.31 -6.74 -17.66
C CYS A 270 -30.73 -8.16 -17.75
N LYS A 271 -29.78 -8.34 -18.67
CA LYS A 271 -28.94 -9.53 -18.70
C LYS A 271 -27.91 -9.50 -17.60
N LEU A 272 -27.60 -10.65 -17.04
CA LEU A 272 -26.69 -10.82 -15.88
C LEU A 272 -25.46 -11.61 -16.27
N LEU A 273 -24.43 -11.46 -15.43
CA LEU A 273 -23.32 -12.40 -15.27
C LEU A 273 -23.26 -12.81 -13.80
N VAL A 274 -22.75 -14.00 -13.52
CA VAL A 274 -22.53 -14.48 -12.17
C VAL A 274 -21.02 -14.57 -11.94
N LEU A 275 -20.52 -13.91 -10.90
CA LEU A 275 -19.17 -14.09 -10.40
C LEU A 275 -19.21 -15.09 -9.25
N ALA A 276 -18.54 -16.22 -9.43
CA ALA A 276 -18.26 -17.17 -8.37
C ALA A 276 -16.90 -16.81 -7.74
N LEU A 277 -16.84 -16.70 -6.42
CA LEU A 277 -15.65 -16.29 -5.69
C LEU A 277 -15.45 -17.17 -4.47
N ALA A 278 -14.23 -17.72 -4.30
CA ALA A 278 -13.81 -18.35 -3.06
C ALA A 278 -12.67 -17.52 -2.45
N ILE A 279 -12.82 -17.18 -1.17
CA ILE A 279 -11.83 -16.44 -0.40
C ILE A 279 -11.49 -17.18 0.88
N ASN A 280 -10.29 -16.95 1.45
CA ASN A 280 -9.97 -17.41 2.79
C ASN A 280 -10.45 -16.41 3.86
N THR A 281 -10.20 -16.70 5.13
CA THR A 281 -10.60 -15.84 6.27
C THR A 281 -9.92 -14.48 6.28
N GLU A 282 -8.75 -14.37 5.69
CA GLU A 282 -8.00 -13.13 5.53
C GLU A 282 -8.46 -12.29 4.35
N GLY A 283 -9.39 -12.81 3.53
CA GLY A 283 -9.95 -12.13 2.36
C GLY A 283 -9.18 -12.33 1.05
N PHE A 284 -8.16 -13.17 1.03
CA PHE A 284 -7.44 -13.48 -0.21
C PHE A 284 -8.26 -14.38 -1.12
N ILE A 285 -8.33 -14.01 -2.39
CA ILE A 285 -9.02 -14.78 -3.42
C ILE A 285 -8.24 -16.07 -3.68
N ARG A 286 -8.97 -17.20 -3.61
CA ARG A 286 -8.44 -18.55 -3.87
C ARG A 286 -8.98 -19.15 -5.17
N TYR A 287 -10.16 -18.72 -5.57
CA TYR A 287 -10.78 -19.11 -6.80
C TYR A 287 -11.71 -18.00 -7.31
N SER A 288 -11.76 -17.80 -8.60
CA SER A 288 -12.80 -16.98 -9.23
C SER A 288 -13.26 -17.60 -10.55
N ALA A 289 -14.54 -17.43 -10.90
CA ALA A 289 -15.07 -17.78 -12.20
C ALA A 289 -16.19 -16.84 -12.61
N ILE A 290 -16.28 -16.55 -13.91
CA ILE A 290 -17.39 -15.82 -14.50
C ILE A 290 -18.29 -16.83 -15.20
N LEU A 291 -19.49 -17.01 -14.67
CA LEU A 291 -20.49 -17.93 -15.11
C LEU A 291 -21.60 -17.23 -15.93
N GLU A 292 -22.42 -17.99 -16.62
CA GLU A 292 -23.57 -17.45 -17.33
C GLU A 292 -24.60 -16.88 -16.34
N GLY A 293 -25.29 -15.80 -16.75
CA GLY A 293 -26.25 -15.10 -15.90
C GLY A 293 -27.44 -15.94 -15.43
N ASN A 294 -27.76 -17.02 -16.12
CA ASN A 294 -28.81 -18.00 -15.78
C ASN A 294 -28.29 -19.22 -15.02
N THR A 295 -27.00 -19.23 -14.62
CA THR A 295 -26.43 -20.34 -13.84
C THR A 295 -27.15 -20.45 -12.49
N ALA A 296 -27.68 -21.64 -12.21
CA ALA A 296 -28.28 -21.94 -10.94
C ALA A 296 -27.15 -22.10 -9.87
N ASP A 297 -27.37 -21.53 -8.68
CA ASP A 297 -26.41 -21.53 -7.58
C ASP A 297 -25.76 -22.91 -7.31
N PRO A 298 -26.51 -24.04 -7.27
CA PRO A 298 -25.92 -25.35 -7.02
C PRO A 298 -24.94 -25.85 -8.08
N LYS A 299 -25.08 -25.42 -9.33
CA LYS A 299 -24.24 -25.91 -10.45
C LYS A 299 -22.82 -25.30 -10.49
N SER A 300 -22.55 -24.29 -9.68
CA SER A 300 -21.26 -23.57 -9.67
C SER A 300 -20.22 -24.21 -8.75
N LEU A 301 -20.66 -25.03 -7.80
CA LEU A 301 -19.81 -25.59 -6.75
C LEU A 301 -18.83 -26.66 -7.26
N PRO A 302 -19.18 -27.61 -8.14
CA PRO A 302 -18.25 -28.66 -8.54
C PRO A 302 -16.92 -28.15 -9.09
N ASP A 303 -16.99 -27.23 -10.04
CA ASP A 303 -15.78 -26.63 -10.64
C ASP A 303 -14.91 -25.93 -9.60
N MET A 304 -15.52 -25.26 -8.61
CA MET A 304 -14.80 -24.60 -7.52
C MET A 304 -14.07 -25.62 -6.65
N VAL A 305 -14.77 -26.68 -6.23
CA VAL A 305 -14.19 -27.72 -5.36
C VAL A 305 -13.03 -28.43 -6.06
N ASP A 306 -13.18 -28.76 -7.33
CA ASP A 306 -12.11 -29.40 -8.12
C ASP A 306 -10.89 -28.48 -8.28
N ASN A 307 -11.08 -27.18 -8.46
CA ASN A 307 -9.99 -26.22 -8.53
C ASN A 307 -9.30 -26.00 -7.15
N LEU A 308 -10.03 -26.07 -6.05
CA LEU A 308 -9.43 -26.03 -4.71
C LEU A 308 -8.59 -27.26 -4.43
N ILE A 309 -9.05 -28.45 -4.85
CA ILE A 309 -8.28 -29.70 -4.73
C ILE A 309 -6.97 -29.63 -5.50
N ALA A 310 -6.99 -29.14 -6.72
CA ALA A 310 -5.80 -29.00 -7.54
C ALA A 310 -4.72 -28.08 -6.90
N ARG A 311 -5.11 -27.26 -5.94
CA ARG A 311 -4.22 -26.30 -5.24
C ARG A 311 -3.83 -26.72 -3.83
N ASN A 312 -4.51 -27.69 -3.23
CA ASN A 312 -4.21 -28.20 -1.89
C ASN A 312 -3.55 -29.57 -1.95
N PRO A 313 -2.52 -29.86 -1.11
CA PRO A 313 -1.87 -31.16 -1.11
C PRO A 313 -2.83 -32.27 -0.68
N VAL A 314 -2.79 -33.41 -1.37
CA VAL A 314 -3.52 -34.62 -1.05
C VAL A 314 -2.92 -35.26 0.23
N GLY A 315 -3.78 -35.70 1.17
CA GLY A 315 -3.33 -36.43 2.36
C GLY A 315 -3.28 -35.61 3.64
N VAL A 316 -4.08 -34.56 3.74
CA VAL A 316 -4.21 -33.71 4.94
C VAL A 316 -4.92 -34.49 6.05
N PRO A 317 -4.38 -34.54 7.29
CA PRO A 317 -5.06 -35.15 8.46
C PRO A 317 -6.48 -34.59 8.66
N GLU A 318 -7.36 -35.37 9.30
CA GLU A 318 -8.77 -35.00 9.44
C GLU A 318 -9.01 -33.70 10.19
N ASP A 319 -8.16 -33.40 11.15
CA ASP A 319 -8.15 -32.14 11.90
C ASP A 319 -7.67 -30.91 11.10
N GLN A 320 -7.14 -31.16 9.89
CA GLN A 320 -6.64 -30.14 8.98
C GLN A 320 -7.45 -30.04 7.67
N LYS A 321 -8.55 -30.79 7.56
CA LYS A 321 -9.44 -30.70 6.41
C LYS A 321 -10.00 -29.28 6.27
N VAL A 322 -10.03 -28.77 5.06
CA VAL A 322 -10.57 -27.43 4.78
C VAL A 322 -12.08 -27.42 5.01
N LEU A 323 -12.55 -26.42 5.72
CA LEU A 323 -13.97 -26.13 5.94
C LEU A 323 -14.48 -25.18 4.86
N VAL A 324 -15.38 -25.66 4.03
CA VAL A 324 -16.02 -24.83 2.98
C VAL A 324 -17.32 -24.24 3.54
N VAL A 325 -17.38 -22.92 3.62
CA VAL A 325 -18.57 -22.18 4.06
C VAL A 325 -19.35 -21.73 2.84
N ILE A 326 -20.62 -22.15 2.75
CA ILE A 326 -21.50 -21.85 1.61
C ILE A 326 -22.85 -21.31 2.08
N ASP A 327 -23.48 -20.50 1.22
CA ASP A 327 -24.83 -20.00 1.48
C ASP A 327 -25.87 -21.11 1.28
N ALA A 328 -27.03 -20.96 1.92
CA ALA A 328 -28.16 -21.87 1.77
C ALA A 328 -28.61 -22.09 0.30
N GLY A 329 -28.40 -21.06 -0.55
CA GLY A 329 -28.67 -21.14 -1.99
C GLY A 329 -27.88 -22.23 -2.70
N ILE A 330 -26.64 -22.45 -2.29
CA ILE A 330 -25.69 -23.40 -2.87
C ILE A 330 -25.79 -24.78 -2.21
N ALA A 331 -26.24 -24.85 -0.95
CA ALA A 331 -26.30 -26.08 -0.14
C ALA A 331 -27.41 -27.04 -0.56
N SER A 332 -27.31 -27.61 -1.77
CA SER A 332 -28.11 -28.76 -2.15
C SER A 332 -27.48 -30.06 -1.59
N GLN A 333 -28.29 -31.11 -1.41
CA GLN A 333 -27.77 -32.39 -0.91
C GLN A 333 -26.65 -32.94 -1.79
N GLU A 334 -26.79 -32.85 -3.12
CA GLU A 334 -25.77 -33.25 -4.09
C GLU A 334 -24.44 -32.51 -3.88
N ASN A 335 -24.52 -31.22 -3.58
CA ASN A 335 -23.33 -30.41 -3.32
C ASN A 335 -22.65 -30.75 -1.99
N LEU A 336 -23.45 -31.02 -0.94
CA LEU A 336 -22.90 -31.43 0.37
C LEU A 336 -22.22 -32.79 0.24
N ASP A 337 -22.84 -33.73 -0.46
CA ASP A 337 -22.27 -35.07 -0.72
C ASP A 337 -20.98 -34.97 -1.57
N LEU A 338 -20.93 -34.06 -2.53
CA LEU A 338 -19.72 -33.78 -3.33
C LEU A 338 -18.58 -33.27 -2.44
N ILE A 339 -18.86 -32.29 -1.56
CA ILE A 339 -17.86 -31.72 -0.65
C ILE A 339 -17.29 -32.83 0.26
N LYS A 340 -18.15 -33.68 0.83
CA LYS A 340 -17.75 -34.84 1.65
C LYS A 340 -16.93 -35.85 0.85
N ALA A 341 -17.39 -36.23 -0.34
CA ALA A 341 -16.71 -37.19 -1.21
C ALA A 341 -15.30 -36.73 -1.62
N LYS A 342 -15.08 -35.40 -1.69
CA LYS A 342 -13.79 -34.78 -1.98
C LYS A 342 -12.92 -34.56 -0.73
N GLY A 343 -13.38 -35.01 0.45
CA GLY A 343 -12.61 -34.95 1.69
C GLY A 343 -12.59 -33.59 2.41
N TYR A 344 -13.53 -32.72 2.08
CA TYR A 344 -13.72 -31.42 2.74
C TYR A 344 -14.83 -31.48 3.79
N ASN A 345 -14.74 -30.60 4.78
CA ASN A 345 -15.83 -30.31 5.68
C ASN A 345 -16.65 -29.13 5.14
N TYR A 346 -17.91 -28.99 5.58
CA TYR A 346 -18.75 -27.87 5.18
C TYR A 346 -19.45 -27.20 6.36
N LEU A 347 -19.80 -25.93 6.16
CA LEU A 347 -20.66 -25.16 7.04
C LEU A 347 -21.67 -24.41 6.18
N CYS A 348 -22.97 -24.66 6.43
CA CYS A 348 -24.03 -23.95 5.72
C CYS A 348 -25.25 -23.75 6.60
N VAL A 349 -26.15 -22.87 6.19
CA VAL A 349 -27.46 -22.73 6.82
C VAL A 349 -28.39 -23.79 6.23
N SER A 350 -29.00 -24.62 7.09
CA SER A 350 -29.98 -25.62 6.64
C SER A 350 -31.17 -24.96 5.97
N ARG A 351 -31.58 -25.49 4.81
CA ARG A 351 -32.80 -25.05 4.10
C ARG A 351 -34.08 -25.59 4.72
N LYS A 352 -33.98 -26.73 5.39
CA LYS A 352 -35.10 -27.38 6.06
C LYS A 352 -35.11 -26.98 7.52
N ALA A 353 -36.25 -26.59 8.05
CA ALA A 353 -36.40 -26.47 9.50
C ALA A 353 -36.23 -27.86 10.10
N LEU A 354 -35.30 -27.99 11.04
CA LEU A 354 -35.13 -29.22 11.76
C LEU A 354 -36.24 -29.31 12.83
N THR A 355 -37.14 -30.28 12.67
CA THR A 355 -38.26 -30.53 13.63
C THR A 355 -37.96 -31.62 14.62
N ASP A 356 -37.17 -32.60 14.20
CA ASP A 356 -36.84 -33.80 14.99
C ASP A 356 -35.38 -33.71 15.43
N TYR A 357 -35.15 -33.16 16.61
CA TYR A 357 -33.82 -33.10 17.21
C TYR A 357 -33.95 -33.21 18.73
N THR A 358 -32.93 -33.78 19.36
CA THR A 358 -32.82 -33.83 20.83
C THR A 358 -31.68 -32.89 21.27
N VAL A 359 -31.91 -32.22 22.40
CA VAL A 359 -30.89 -31.45 23.11
C VAL A 359 -30.46 -32.31 24.29
N GLY A 360 -29.25 -32.85 24.22
CA GLY A 360 -28.69 -33.63 25.34
C GLY A 360 -28.44 -32.75 26.57
N ALA A 361 -28.51 -33.35 27.77
CA ALA A 361 -28.24 -32.66 29.02
C ALA A 361 -26.79 -32.07 29.07
N ASP A 362 -25.84 -32.69 28.35
CA ASP A 362 -24.42 -32.32 28.29
C ASP A 362 -24.05 -31.52 27.03
N THR A 363 -25.04 -30.99 26.30
CA THR A 363 -24.79 -30.29 25.04
C THR A 363 -24.02 -28.99 25.27
N ARG A 364 -22.88 -28.87 24.63
CA ARG A 364 -22.05 -27.67 24.69
C ARG A 364 -22.77 -26.47 24.10
N THR A 365 -22.97 -25.43 24.89
CA THR A 365 -23.48 -24.15 24.44
C THR A 365 -22.31 -23.14 24.35
N VAL A 366 -22.14 -22.51 23.20
CA VAL A 366 -21.12 -21.49 22.98
C VAL A 366 -21.82 -20.16 22.67
N THR A 367 -21.39 -19.10 23.34
CA THR A 367 -21.87 -17.74 23.03
C THR A 367 -20.81 -17.00 22.22
N VAL A 368 -21.16 -16.55 21.02
CA VAL A 368 -20.35 -15.68 20.18
C VAL A 368 -21.04 -14.32 20.05
N HIS A 369 -20.31 -13.31 19.62
CA HIS A 369 -20.86 -11.97 19.41
C HIS A 369 -20.80 -11.60 17.93
N ASP A 370 -21.87 -10.99 17.42
CA ASP A 370 -21.91 -10.46 16.09
C ASP A 370 -21.09 -9.14 15.95
N SER A 371 -21.04 -8.58 14.74
CA SER A 371 -20.36 -7.29 14.47
C SER A 371 -20.91 -6.12 15.28
N LYS A 372 -22.13 -6.22 15.82
CA LYS A 372 -22.80 -5.24 16.70
C LYS A 372 -22.66 -5.59 18.18
N LYS A 373 -21.79 -6.56 18.52
CA LYS A 373 -21.56 -7.07 19.86
C LYS A 373 -22.80 -7.68 20.53
N GLN A 374 -23.79 -8.12 19.72
CA GLN A 374 -24.96 -8.82 20.25
C GLN A 374 -24.63 -10.30 20.46
N PRO A 375 -25.06 -10.90 21.57
CA PRO A 375 -24.77 -12.29 21.86
C PRO A 375 -25.58 -13.22 20.94
N ILE A 376 -24.91 -14.19 20.37
CA ILE A 376 -25.51 -15.31 19.60
C ILE A 376 -25.17 -16.58 20.32
N LYS A 377 -26.19 -17.34 20.74
CA LYS A 377 -26.00 -18.65 21.37
C LYS A 377 -26.02 -19.73 20.30
N LEU A 378 -25.01 -20.56 20.31
CA LEU A 378 -24.86 -21.73 19.47
C LEU A 378 -24.96 -22.96 20.34
N GLN A 379 -25.89 -23.84 20.03
CA GLN A 379 -26.11 -25.08 20.77
C GLN A 379 -26.09 -26.26 19.81
N GLU A 380 -25.25 -27.24 20.07
CA GLU A 380 -25.23 -28.48 19.32
C GLU A 380 -26.53 -29.26 19.57
N VAL A 381 -27.09 -29.85 18.52
CA VAL A 381 -28.28 -30.66 18.59
C VAL A 381 -28.03 -31.98 17.86
N HIS A 382 -28.57 -33.06 18.41
CA HIS A 382 -28.42 -34.42 17.89
C HIS A 382 -29.58 -34.78 16.97
N THR A 383 -29.24 -35.39 15.84
CA THR A 383 -30.19 -35.97 14.88
C THR A 383 -29.76 -37.41 14.56
N ASP A 384 -30.63 -38.18 13.90
CA ASP A 384 -30.28 -39.52 13.46
C ASP A 384 -29.35 -39.58 12.24
N GLY A 385 -28.91 -38.39 11.74
CA GLY A 385 -28.00 -38.28 10.60
C GLY A 385 -26.55 -38.17 10.98
N GLU A 386 -25.64 -38.29 9.98
CA GLU A 386 -24.19 -38.13 10.15
C GLU A 386 -23.73 -36.67 10.27
N ASP A 387 -24.63 -35.74 10.02
CA ASP A 387 -24.30 -34.32 10.02
C ASP A 387 -24.48 -33.68 11.37
N TYR A 388 -23.56 -32.77 11.74
CA TYR A 388 -23.69 -32.00 12.98
C TYR A 388 -24.55 -30.75 12.74
N TYR A 389 -25.51 -30.51 13.60
CA TYR A 389 -26.40 -29.37 13.56
C TYR A 389 -26.18 -28.43 14.74
N LEU A 390 -26.17 -27.13 14.44
CA LEU A 390 -26.11 -26.08 15.45
C LEU A 390 -27.43 -25.31 15.48
N LYS A 391 -28.10 -25.30 16.60
CA LYS A 391 -29.23 -24.39 16.86
C LYS A 391 -28.65 -22.99 17.14
N ILE A 392 -29.14 -21.99 16.45
CA ILE A 392 -28.68 -20.61 16.56
C ILE A 392 -29.80 -19.76 17.14
N ASP A 393 -29.60 -19.25 18.38
CA ASP A 393 -30.49 -18.29 19.02
C ASP A 393 -29.86 -16.91 18.96
N SER A 394 -30.46 -16.00 18.16
CA SER A 394 -30.01 -14.63 17.98
C SER A 394 -31.18 -13.67 18.22
N PRO A 395 -31.02 -12.67 19.10
CA PRO A 395 -32.05 -11.65 19.35
C PRO A 395 -32.45 -10.87 18.09
N ALA A 396 -31.48 -10.59 17.22
CA ALA A 396 -31.74 -9.89 15.95
C ALA A 396 -32.62 -10.71 15.00
N LYS A 397 -32.50 -12.05 14.99
CA LYS A 397 -33.32 -12.94 14.17
C LYS A 397 -34.76 -13.06 14.76
N ALA A 398 -34.90 -13.11 16.06
CA ALA A 398 -36.21 -13.12 16.74
C ALA A 398 -37.00 -11.86 16.39
N LEU A 399 -36.41 -10.67 16.51
CA LEU A 399 -37.03 -9.40 16.12
C LEU A 399 -37.41 -9.32 14.64
N SER A 400 -36.68 -9.97 13.76
CA SER A 400 -37.00 -10.01 12.30
C SER A 400 -38.14 -10.96 11.98
N LEU A 401 -38.34 -12.02 12.75
CA LEU A 401 -39.46 -12.94 12.64
C LEU A 401 -40.74 -12.32 13.13
N ASP A 402 -40.71 -11.60 14.26
CA ASP A 402 -41.87 -10.88 14.79
C ASP A 402 -42.34 -9.78 13.85
N ARG A 403 -41.43 -9.05 13.19
CA ARG A 403 -41.81 -8.08 12.16
C ARG A 403 -42.47 -8.70 10.93
N LYS A 404 -42.08 -9.92 10.53
CA LYS A 404 -42.71 -10.63 9.42
C LYS A 404 -44.08 -11.20 9.80
N SER A 405 -44.26 -11.65 11.03
CA SER A 405 -45.55 -12.13 11.52
C SER A 405 -46.52 -10.98 11.80
N GLY A 406 -46.01 -9.83 12.30
CA GLY A 406 -46.83 -8.63 12.51
C GLY A 406 -47.29 -7.91 11.26
N SER A 407 -46.60 -8.08 10.13
CA SER A 407 -47.03 -7.48 8.85
C SER A 407 -48.08 -8.31 8.07
N ALA A 408 -48.37 -9.51 8.52
CA ALA A 408 -49.43 -10.36 7.89
C ALA A 408 -50.85 -10.01 8.33
N GLY A 409 -51.02 -9.07 9.29
CA GLY A 409 -52.29 -8.71 9.89
C GLY A 409 -52.86 -7.30 9.54
N MET A 410 -52.20 -6.50 8.71
CA MET A 410 -52.72 -5.18 8.34
C MET A 410 -53.36 -5.23 6.94
N PRO A 411 -54.67 -4.90 6.83
CA PRO A 411 -55.32 -4.72 5.51
C PRO A 411 -54.64 -3.54 4.81
N ARG A 412 -54.32 -3.68 3.53
CA ARG A 412 -53.86 -2.58 2.69
C ARG A 412 -54.97 -1.53 2.60
N PRO A 413 -54.71 -0.26 2.78
CA PRO A 413 -55.66 0.78 2.41
C PRO A 413 -55.89 0.75 0.90
N ILE A 414 -57.12 0.84 0.52
CA ILE A 414 -57.67 0.92 -0.84
C ILE A 414 -57.16 2.17 -1.53
#